data_7b68cfe3c9713f334a5c26e3df23dff2
#
_entry.id   7b68cfe3c9713f334a5c26e3df23dff2
#
_cell.length_a   1.000
_cell.length_b   1.000
_cell.length_c   1.000
_cell.angle_alpha   90.00
_cell.angle_beta   90.00
_cell.angle_gamma   90.00
#
_symmetry.space_group_name_H-M   'P 1'
#
loop_
_entity.id
_entity.type
_entity.pdbx_description
1 polymer ?
#
loop_
_entity_poly.entity_id
_entity_poly.type
_entity_poly.pdbx_seq_one_letter_code
_entity_poly.pdbx_strand_id
1 'polypeptide(L)'
;MKKNKTFLRKIALVGAVVGFSVFLSSCSDDDETQDGTSLNVKVVNVAENSGNQDFYIGDSKITSVSANSESSNYIATPASGNNRKVEFRTVGSSDVYASKEFDLKDNKNYTFILSGTGSSASILGMEDDLSAPASGKAKVRFVHLSTASAASSNVDFSLANGTKLASNIEYGKASNFVEVDAGLTALTVTPVNNPESRISLNIAALAANRIYTVIVKGSTEVSTMLVTNK
;
A
#
# COMPACT_ATOMS: atom_id res chain seq x y z
N MET A 1 74.06 -18.40 36.54
CA MET A 1 74.71 -19.69 36.78
C MET A 1 74.01 -20.80 35.99
N LYS A 2 74.82 -21.51 35.21
CA LYS A 2 74.61 -22.83 34.57
C LYS A 2 73.50 -22.87 33.51
N LYS A 3 73.78 -22.86 32.21
CA LYS A 3 74.43 -23.79 31.29
C LYS A 3 73.65 -25.09 30.98
N ASN A 4 73.44 -25.21 29.70
CA ASN A 4 73.61 -26.35 28.79
C ASN A 4 72.35 -27.14 28.49
N LYS A 5 72.15 -27.75 27.33
CA LYS A 5 72.91 -27.95 26.07
C LYS A 5 71.96 -28.49 25.02
N THR A 6 72.22 -28.11 23.79
CA THR A 6 71.93 -28.73 22.50
C THR A 6 71.77 -30.23 22.52
N PHE A 7 70.82 -30.77 21.74
CA PHE A 7 71.03 -32.04 21.04
C PHE A 7 70.24 -32.09 19.71
N LEU A 8 71.01 -31.97 18.65
CA LEU A 8 70.53 -32.32 17.30
C LEU A 8 70.45 -33.85 17.19
N ARG A 9 69.41 -34.39 16.58
CA ARG A 9 69.47 -35.65 15.86
C ARG A 9 68.65 -35.62 14.62
N LYS A 10 69.28 -35.68 13.50
CA LYS A 10 68.75 -35.99 12.16
C LYS A 10 68.45 -37.50 12.11
N ILE A 11 67.34 -37.90 11.52
CA ILE A 11 67.16 -39.18 10.80
C ILE A 11 65.99 -38.98 9.84
N ALA A 12 66.28 -38.97 8.61
CA ALA A 12 65.95 -39.73 7.40
C ALA A 12 64.44 -40.04 7.11
N LEU A 13 64.07 -39.54 6.01
CA LEU A 13 63.16 -39.93 4.91
C LEU A 13 62.63 -41.40 4.99
N VAL A 14 61.33 -41.56 4.94
CA VAL A 14 60.62 -42.58 4.14
C VAL A 14 59.29 -41.96 3.63
N GLY A 15 59.12 -42.03 2.31
CA GLY A 15 57.93 -41.55 1.65
C GLY A 15 56.71 -42.48 1.81
N ALA A 16 55.60 -41.97 2.03
CA ALA A 16 54.31 -42.61 1.71
C ALA A 16 53.41 -41.56 1.04
N VAL A 17 53.26 -41.69 -0.26
CA VAL A 17 52.24 -40.99 -1.05
C VAL A 17 50.88 -41.60 -0.67
N VAL A 18 50.15 -40.97 0.21
CA VAL A 18 48.73 -41.25 0.41
C VAL A 18 47.96 -40.24 -0.42
N GLY A 19 47.40 -40.73 -1.51
CA GLY A 19 46.50 -39.95 -2.36
C GLY A 19 45.29 -39.48 -1.54
N PHE A 20 45.26 -38.19 -1.26
CA PHE A 20 44.10 -37.52 -0.71
C PHE A 20 43.18 -37.16 -1.88
N SER A 21 42.24 -38.08 -2.20
CA SER A 21 41.14 -37.78 -3.09
C SER A 21 40.27 -36.74 -2.41
N VAL A 22 40.44 -35.47 -2.78
CA VAL A 22 39.52 -34.37 -2.47
C VAL A 22 38.24 -34.65 -3.24
N PHE A 23 37.27 -35.21 -2.57
CA PHE A 23 35.88 -35.11 -3.04
C PHE A 23 35.52 -33.64 -2.96
N LEU A 24 35.63 -32.95 -4.08
CA LEU A 24 34.90 -31.70 -4.31
C LEU A 24 33.42 -32.08 -4.32
N SER A 25 32.83 -32.07 -3.14
CA SER A 25 31.38 -31.93 -3.01
C SER A 25 31.04 -30.57 -3.62
N SER A 26 30.71 -30.58 -4.91
CA SER A 26 30.01 -29.49 -5.53
C SER A 26 28.63 -29.43 -4.85
N CYS A 27 28.53 -28.66 -3.76
CA CYS A 27 27.28 -28.02 -3.46
C CYS A 27 27.00 -27.10 -4.66
N SER A 28 26.19 -27.57 -5.59
CA SER A 28 25.37 -26.66 -6.35
C SER A 28 24.46 -26.02 -5.32
N ASP A 29 24.86 -24.88 -4.77
CA ASP A 29 23.95 -23.90 -4.32
C ASP A 29 23.14 -23.55 -5.58
N ASP A 30 22.01 -24.23 -5.77
CA ASP A 30 20.89 -23.71 -6.49
C ASP A 30 20.46 -22.51 -5.65
N ASP A 31 21.21 -21.42 -5.81
CA ASP A 31 20.74 -20.08 -5.58
C ASP A 31 19.62 -19.92 -6.61
N GLU A 32 18.45 -20.51 -6.30
CA GLU A 32 17.21 -19.99 -6.80
C GLU A 32 17.20 -18.54 -6.36
N THR A 33 17.79 -17.68 -7.18
CA THR A 33 17.33 -16.32 -7.25
C THR A 33 15.84 -16.45 -7.52
N GLN A 34 15.05 -16.51 -6.46
CA GLN A 34 13.68 -16.11 -6.52
C GLN A 34 13.75 -14.70 -7.11
N ASP A 35 13.60 -14.63 -8.43
CA ASP A 35 13.28 -13.43 -9.14
C ASP A 35 11.95 -12.99 -8.50
N GLY A 36 12.12 -12.23 -7.40
CA GLY A 36 11.08 -12.02 -6.41
C GLY A 36 10.02 -11.15 -7.05
N THR A 37 9.10 -11.81 -7.74
CA THR A 37 7.88 -11.18 -8.21
C THR A 37 7.17 -10.60 -6.98
N SER A 38 7.21 -9.30 -6.84
CA SER A 38 6.62 -8.58 -5.72
C SER A 38 5.66 -7.54 -6.23
N LEU A 39 4.64 -7.26 -5.46
CA LEU A 39 3.79 -6.10 -5.63
C LEU A 39 4.02 -5.14 -4.46
N ASN A 40 3.59 -3.90 -4.61
CA ASN A 40 3.68 -2.90 -3.55
C ASN A 40 2.27 -2.53 -3.07
N VAL A 41 2.09 -2.46 -1.77
CA VAL A 41 0.79 -2.10 -1.18
C VAL A 41 0.88 -0.87 -0.31
N LYS A 42 -0.09 0.00 -0.45
CA LYS A 42 -0.40 1.09 0.47
C LYS A 42 -1.72 0.77 1.17
N VAL A 43 -1.77 0.95 2.47
CA VAL A 43 -2.91 0.56 3.30
C VAL A 43 -3.49 1.79 3.98
N VAL A 44 -4.79 1.95 3.91
CA VAL A 44 -5.52 3.09 4.46
C VAL A 44 -6.70 2.58 5.29
N ASN A 45 -6.87 3.14 6.48
CA ASN A 45 -8.01 2.84 7.33
C ASN A 45 -8.84 4.11 7.54
N VAL A 46 -9.99 4.21 6.87
CA VAL A 46 -10.97 5.29 7.05
C VAL A 46 -12.28 4.80 7.67
N ALA A 47 -12.32 3.53 8.09
CA ALA A 47 -13.49 2.96 8.74
C ALA A 47 -13.69 3.61 10.12
N GLU A 48 -14.88 4.17 10.34
CA GLU A 48 -15.23 4.80 11.60
C GLU A 48 -15.31 3.75 12.71
N ASN A 49 -14.75 4.07 13.88
CA ASN A 49 -14.75 3.20 15.07
C ASN A 49 -14.10 1.82 14.89
N SER A 50 -13.30 1.62 13.82
CA SER A 50 -12.62 0.34 13.56
C SER A 50 -11.46 0.07 14.52
N GLY A 51 -10.92 1.11 15.19
CA GLY A 51 -9.67 0.99 15.91
C GLY A 51 -8.47 0.76 14.98
N ASN A 52 -7.37 0.28 15.57
CA ASN A 52 -6.17 -0.08 14.80
C ASN A 52 -6.38 -1.45 14.17
N GLN A 53 -5.92 -1.61 12.93
CA GLN A 53 -6.11 -2.82 12.15
C GLN A 53 -4.78 -3.38 11.65
N ASP A 54 -4.66 -4.68 11.69
CA ASP A 54 -3.62 -5.44 11.03
C ASP A 54 -4.07 -5.81 9.62
N PHE A 55 -3.24 -5.52 8.63
CA PHE A 55 -3.52 -5.82 7.23
C PHE A 55 -2.80 -7.08 6.80
N TYR A 56 -3.55 -8.01 6.19
CA TYR A 56 -3.08 -9.30 5.72
C TYR A 56 -3.36 -9.50 4.24
N ILE A 57 -2.47 -10.25 3.58
CA ILE A 57 -2.72 -10.87 2.27
C ILE A 57 -2.45 -12.37 2.41
N GLY A 58 -3.49 -13.17 2.26
CA GLY A 58 -3.46 -14.59 2.67
C GLY A 58 -3.21 -14.68 4.18
N ASP A 59 -2.26 -15.52 4.57
CA ASP A 59 -1.90 -15.73 5.99
C ASP A 59 -0.78 -14.78 6.46
N SER A 60 -0.24 -13.95 5.58
CA SER A 60 0.88 -13.06 5.88
C SER A 60 0.39 -11.70 6.36
N LYS A 61 0.79 -11.31 7.57
CA LYS A 61 0.63 -9.93 8.05
C LYS A 61 1.62 -9.03 7.33
N ILE A 62 1.12 -7.99 6.66
CA ILE A 62 1.93 -7.04 5.90
C ILE A 62 2.28 -5.82 6.75
N THR A 63 1.27 -5.25 7.42
CA THR A 63 1.46 -4.05 8.26
C THR A 63 0.32 -3.87 9.24
N SER A 64 0.46 -2.89 10.13
CA SER A 64 -0.63 -2.37 10.95
C SER A 64 -0.92 -0.93 10.54
N VAL A 65 -2.17 -0.53 10.56
CA VAL A 65 -2.62 0.82 10.27
C VAL A 65 -3.55 1.33 11.38
N SER A 66 -3.28 2.53 11.87
CA SER A 66 -4.12 3.15 12.91
C SER A 66 -5.47 3.58 12.34
N ALA A 67 -6.43 3.77 13.22
CA ALA A 67 -7.70 4.37 12.85
C ALA A 67 -7.50 5.73 12.19
N ASN A 68 -8.23 6.01 11.11
CA ASN A 68 -8.19 7.24 10.34
C ASN A 68 -6.76 7.63 9.87
N SER A 69 -5.98 6.64 9.40
CA SER A 69 -4.58 6.77 9.00
C SER A 69 -4.25 5.96 7.75
N GLU A 70 -3.05 6.16 7.25
CA GLU A 70 -2.46 5.38 6.15
C GLU A 70 -1.09 4.80 6.54
N SER A 71 -0.62 3.76 5.84
CA SER A 71 0.77 3.34 5.91
C SER A 71 1.68 4.45 5.36
N SER A 72 2.84 4.67 5.97
CA SER A 72 3.74 5.77 5.58
C SER A 72 4.21 5.65 4.11
N ASN A 73 4.57 4.44 3.69
CA ASN A 73 5.07 4.14 2.34
C ASN A 73 4.36 2.94 1.73
N TYR A 74 4.62 2.68 0.44
CA TYR A 74 4.32 1.39 -0.16
C TYR A 74 5.21 0.30 0.45
N ILE A 75 4.64 -0.85 0.70
CA ILE A 75 5.30 -2.01 1.29
C ILE A 75 5.38 -3.08 0.21
N ALA A 76 6.59 -3.52 -0.11
CA ALA A 76 6.80 -4.62 -1.04
C ALA A 76 6.40 -5.96 -0.40
N THR A 77 5.69 -6.78 -1.14
CA THR A 77 5.26 -8.10 -0.66
C THR A 77 5.16 -9.11 -1.81
N PRO A 78 5.59 -10.37 -1.63
CA PRO A 78 5.48 -11.43 -2.63
C PRO A 78 4.08 -12.07 -2.64
N ALA A 79 3.03 -11.27 -2.57
CA ALA A 79 1.67 -11.75 -2.36
C ALA A 79 0.79 -11.73 -3.62
N SER A 80 1.40 -11.73 -4.81
CA SER A 80 0.68 -11.80 -6.09
C SER A 80 -0.09 -13.11 -6.27
N GLY A 81 -1.04 -13.13 -7.16
CA GLY A 81 -1.86 -14.28 -7.54
C GLY A 81 -3.33 -13.95 -7.66
N ASN A 82 -4.08 -14.91 -8.20
CA ASN A 82 -5.54 -14.80 -8.34
C ASN A 82 -6.22 -15.14 -7.01
N ASN A 83 -7.40 -14.53 -6.78
CA ASN A 83 -8.24 -14.76 -5.60
C ASN A 83 -7.45 -14.65 -4.28
N ARG A 84 -6.52 -13.70 -4.21
CA ARG A 84 -5.76 -13.47 -2.98
C ARG A 84 -6.67 -12.84 -1.94
N LYS A 85 -6.85 -13.53 -0.83
CA LYS A 85 -7.65 -13.05 0.30
C LYS A 85 -6.94 -11.89 0.97
N VAL A 86 -7.59 -10.74 1.02
CA VAL A 86 -7.14 -9.52 1.72
C VAL A 86 -8.01 -9.33 2.94
N GLU A 87 -7.40 -9.12 4.10
CA GLU A 87 -8.11 -8.97 5.36
C GLU A 87 -7.58 -7.79 6.18
N PHE A 88 -8.51 -7.15 6.87
CA PHE A 88 -8.22 -6.32 8.03
C PHE A 88 -8.67 -7.05 9.28
N ARG A 89 -7.78 -7.17 10.25
CA ARG A 89 -8.04 -7.82 11.55
C ARG A 89 -7.78 -6.83 12.68
N THR A 90 -8.60 -6.86 13.71
CA THR A 90 -8.39 -6.00 14.88
C THR A 90 -7.04 -6.30 15.52
N VAL A 91 -6.22 -5.28 15.74
CA VAL A 91 -4.89 -5.45 16.37
C VAL A 91 -5.00 -6.17 17.71
N GLY A 92 -4.20 -7.21 17.87
CA GLY A 92 -4.19 -8.03 19.09
C GLY A 92 -5.32 -9.07 19.18
N SER A 93 -6.11 -9.24 18.10
CA SER A 93 -7.16 -10.25 17.96
C SER A 93 -7.00 -11.04 16.67
N SER A 94 -7.60 -12.21 16.59
CA SER A 94 -7.79 -12.97 15.34
C SER A 94 -9.07 -12.55 14.60
N ASP A 95 -9.86 -11.64 15.16
CA ASP A 95 -11.15 -11.24 14.60
C ASP A 95 -10.98 -10.50 13.29
N VAL A 96 -11.59 -11.03 12.24
CA VAL A 96 -11.62 -10.42 10.91
C VAL A 96 -12.63 -9.28 10.91
N TYR A 97 -12.15 -8.05 10.74
CA TYR A 97 -12.99 -6.86 10.63
C TYR A 97 -13.61 -6.73 9.23
N ALA A 98 -12.82 -7.00 8.19
CA ALA A 98 -13.29 -7.07 6.81
C ALA A 98 -12.41 -8.04 6.01
N SER A 99 -13.00 -8.71 5.02
CA SER A 99 -12.30 -9.63 4.11
C SER A 99 -12.85 -9.52 2.70
N LYS A 100 -11.95 -9.60 1.70
CA LYS A 100 -12.32 -9.62 0.28
C LYS A 100 -11.20 -10.24 -0.56
N GLU A 101 -11.55 -10.92 -1.66
CA GLU A 101 -10.61 -11.49 -2.59
C GLU A 101 -10.27 -10.51 -3.73
N PHE A 102 -9.01 -10.55 -4.18
CA PHE A 102 -8.48 -9.71 -5.26
C PHE A 102 -7.51 -10.51 -6.13
N ASP A 103 -7.51 -10.20 -7.42
CA ASP A 103 -6.47 -10.65 -8.34
C ASP A 103 -5.32 -9.64 -8.29
N LEU A 104 -4.18 -10.06 -7.76
CA LEU A 104 -3.01 -9.21 -7.54
C LEU A 104 -1.89 -9.62 -8.49
N LYS A 105 -1.37 -8.66 -9.24
CA LYS A 105 -0.34 -8.88 -10.26
C LYS A 105 1.02 -8.42 -9.74
N ASP A 106 2.05 -9.15 -10.16
CA ASP A 106 3.44 -8.77 -9.92
C ASP A 106 3.79 -7.41 -10.51
N ASN A 107 4.75 -6.74 -9.88
CA ASN A 107 5.27 -5.44 -10.30
C ASN A 107 4.21 -4.34 -10.40
N LYS A 108 3.10 -4.49 -9.67
CA LYS A 108 2.04 -3.50 -9.57
C LYS A 108 2.01 -2.86 -8.19
N ASN A 109 1.44 -1.67 -8.15
CA ASN A 109 1.21 -0.93 -6.92
C ASN A 109 -0.30 -0.93 -6.65
N TYR A 110 -0.67 -1.17 -5.40
CA TYR A 110 -2.07 -1.20 -4.99
C TYR A 110 -2.29 -0.33 -3.75
N THR A 111 -3.41 0.36 -3.71
CA THR A 111 -3.93 0.97 -2.48
C THR A 111 -5.15 0.18 -2.02
N PHE A 112 -5.13 -0.28 -0.75
CA PHE A 112 -6.26 -0.92 -0.08
C PHE A 112 -6.82 0.01 0.98
N ILE A 113 -8.12 0.27 0.92
CA ILE A 113 -8.81 1.17 1.83
C ILE A 113 -9.87 0.37 2.60
N LEU A 114 -9.78 0.35 3.92
CA LEU A 114 -10.84 -0.12 4.79
C LEU A 114 -11.83 1.02 5.03
N SER A 115 -13.11 0.77 4.83
CA SER A 115 -14.21 1.71 5.04
C SER A 115 -15.43 1.04 5.63
N GLY A 116 -16.44 1.82 6.00
CA GLY A 116 -17.67 1.34 6.63
C GLY A 116 -17.47 0.97 8.10
N THR A 117 -18.52 0.43 8.73
CA THR A 117 -18.52 0.05 10.16
C THR A 117 -19.25 -1.25 10.38
N GLY A 118 -18.78 -2.09 11.32
CA GLY A 118 -19.43 -3.35 11.67
C GLY A 118 -19.71 -4.21 10.44
N SER A 119 -20.95 -4.63 10.27
CA SER A 119 -21.37 -5.48 9.14
C SER A 119 -21.31 -4.79 7.76
N SER A 120 -21.19 -3.46 7.71
CA SER A 120 -20.98 -2.70 6.47
C SER A 120 -19.51 -2.43 6.15
N ALA A 121 -18.59 -2.96 6.94
CA ALA A 121 -17.16 -2.85 6.68
C ALA A 121 -16.81 -3.46 5.32
N SER A 122 -16.00 -2.76 4.54
CA SER A 122 -15.65 -3.14 3.17
C SER A 122 -14.22 -2.74 2.84
N ILE A 123 -13.63 -3.48 1.90
CA ILE A 123 -12.29 -3.21 1.38
C ILE A 123 -12.40 -2.76 -0.07
N LEU A 124 -11.92 -1.56 -0.36
CA LEU A 124 -11.69 -1.08 -1.72
C LEU A 124 -10.21 -1.29 -2.06
N GLY A 125 -9.92 -2.15 -3.03
CA GLY A 125 -8.58 -2.35 -3.58
C GLY A 125 -8.50 -1.72 -4.97
N MET A 126 -7.40 -1.00 -5.26
CA MET A 126 -7.20 -0.28 -6.52
C MET A 126 -5.75 -0.41 -6.96
N GLU A 127 -5.53 -0.69 -8.24
CA GLU A 127 -4.20 -0.57 -8.86
C GLU A 127 -3.84 0.91 -9.00
N ASP A 128 -2.59 1.25 -8.73
CA ASP A 128 -2.08 2.62 -8.72
C ASP A 128 -1.16 2.86 -9.91
N ASP A 129 -1.50 3.85 -10.72
CA ASP A 129 -0.59 4.38 -11.72
C ASP A 129 0.31 5.45 -11.09
N LEU A 130 1.56 5.07 -10.76
CA LEU A 130 2.58 5.94 -10.17
C LEU A 130 3.48 6.60 -11.22
N SER A 131 3.10 6.63 -12.51
CA SER A 131 3.79 7.41 -13.53
C SER A 131 3.74 8.90 -13.18
N ALA A 132 4.86 9.60 -13.37
CA ALA A 132 4.96 11.01 -12.99
C ALA A 132 3.96 11.87 -13.78
N PRO A 133 3.32 12.86 -13.14
CA PRO A 133 2.53 13.85 -13.84
C PRO A 133 3.40 14.78 -14.68
N ALA A 134 2.78 15.57 -15.53
CA ALA A 134 3.45 16.63 -16.28
C ALA A 134 4.12 17.63 -15.32
N SER A 135 5.18 18.29 -15.79
CA SER A 135 5.92 19.28 -14.99
C SER A 135 4.97 20.38 -14.48
N GLY A 136 5.07 20.69 -13.18
CA GLY A 136 4.23 21.68 -12.53
C GLY A 136 2.82 21.19 -12.13
N LYS A 137 2.45 19.97 -12.50
CA LYS A 137 1.17 19.36 -12.15
C LYS A 137 1.29 18.41 -10.96
N ALA A 138 0.17 18.17 -10.32
CA ALA A 138 -0.07 17.03 -9.45
C ALA A 138 -1.04 16.06 -10.15
N LYS A 139 -0.98 14.78 -9.81
CA LYS A 139 -1.90 13.74 -10.31
C LYS A 139 -2.79 13.31 -9.16
N VAL A 140 -4.09 13.30 -9.35
CA VAL A 140 -5.04 13.04 -8.27
C VAL A 140 -6.15 12.09 -8.71
N ARG A 141 -6.52 11.18 -7.82
CA ARG A 141 -7.67 10.29 -7.93
C ARG A 141 -8.63 10.60 -6.79
N PHE A 142 -9.92 10.47 -7.05
CA PHE A 142 -10.99 10.72 -6.09
C PHE A 142 -11.68 9.42 -5.72
N VAL A 143 -11.95 9.23 -4.42
CA VAL A 143 -12.64 8.06 -3.89
C VAL A 143 -13.84 8.50 -3.08
N HIS A 144 -14.99 7.90 -3.34
CA HIS A 144 -16.24 8.21 -2.64
C HIS A 144 -16.58 7.11 -1.63
N LEU A 145 -16.40 7.42 -0.34
CA LEU A 145 -16.69 6.53 0.80
C LEU A 145 -17.54 7.21 1.87
N SER A 146 -18.24 8.31 1.53
CA SER A 146 -19.16 8.97 2.46
C SER A 146 -20.57 8.41 2.32
N THR A 147 -21.20 8.12 3.46
CA THR A 147 -22.62 7.77 3.57
C THR A 147 -23.44 8.89 4.21
N ALA A 148 -22.80 10.02 4.52
CA ALA A 148 -23.49 11.21 5.01
C ALA A 148 -24.59 11.64 4.04
N SER A 149 -25.75 12.10 4.57
CA SER A 149 -26.91 12.45 3.76
C SER A 149 -26.59 13.47 2.65
N ALA A 150 -25.67 14.39 2.93
CA ALA A 150 -25.21 15.39 1.98
C ALA A 150 -24.39 14.81 0.79
N ALA A 151 -23.95 13.56 0.85
CA ALA A 151 -23.21 12.86 -0.21
C ALA A 151 -23.67 11.41 -0.37
N SER A 152 -24.92 11.10 -0.08
CA SER A 152 -25.47 9.73 -0.10
C SER A 152 -25.78 9.18 -1.49
N SER A 153 -25.66 10.01 -2.54
CA SER A 153 -25.77 9.58 -3.94
C SER A 153 -24.41 9.54 -4.61
N ASN A 154 -24.36 9.16 -5.89
CA ASN A 154 -23.17 9.37 -6.71
C ASN A 154 -22.77 10.85 -6.67
N VAL A 155 -21.48 11.12 -6.74
CA VAL A 155 -20.96 12.48 -6.62
C VAL A 155 -20.08 12.87 -7.80
N ASP A 156 -20.08 14.17 -8.09
CA ASP A 156 -19.12 14.82 -8.98
C ASP A 156 -18.06 15.52 -8.12
N PHE A 157 -16.80 15.46 -8.57
CA PHE A 157 -15.69 16.23 -8.02
C PHE A 157 -15.32 17.35 -8.98
N SER A 158 -15.21 18.57 -8.48
CA SER A 158 -14.86 19.74 -9.29
C SER A 158 -13.96 20.73 -8.55
N LEU A 159 -13.35 21.61 -9.32
CA LEU A 159 -12.70 22.79 -8.80
C LEU A 159 -13.75 23.83 -8.35
N ALA A 160 -13.34 24.81 -7.55
CA ALA A 160 -14.22 25.88 -7.09
C ALA A 160 -14.85 26.71 -8.25
N ASN A 161 -14.16 26.78 -9.40
CA ASN A 161 -14.67 27.44 -10.62
C ASN A 161 -15.70 26.58 -11.40
N GLY A 162 -16.03 25.38 -10.92
CA GLY A 162 -16.98 24.47 -11.56
C GLY A 162 -16.37 23.50 -12.57
N THR A 163 -15.06 23.56 -12.85
CA THR A 163 -14.42 22.59 -13.74
C THR A 163 -14.48 21.19 -13.12
N LYS A 164 -15.14 20.26 -13.79
CA LYS A 164 -15.27 18.88 -13.33
C LYS A 164 -13.95 18.13 -13.49
N LEU A 165 -13.52 17.45 -12.44
CA LEU A 165 -12.35 16.58 -12.38
C LEU A 165 -12.73 15.10 -12.48
N ALA A 166 -13.85 14.73 -11.87
CA ALA A 166 -14.44 13.39 -11.97
C ALA A 166 -15.96 13.50 -11.84
N SER A 167 -16.69 12.62 -12.50
CA SER A 167 -18.15 12.67 -12.54
C SER A 167 -18.79 11.33 -12.22
N ASN A 168 -19.93 11.40 -11.54
CA ASN A 168 -20.79 10.27 -11.26
C ASN A 168 -20.09 9.12 -10.52
N ILE A 169 -19.26 9.46 -9.54
CA ILE A 169 -18.54 8.46 -8.74
C ILE A 169 -19.51 7.86 -7.72
N GLU A 170 -19.73 6.55 -7.85
CA GLU A 170 -20.58 5.78 -6.95
C GLU A 170 -19.90 5.57 -5.60
N TYR A 171 -20.69 5.34 -4.55
CA TYR A 171 -20.17 4.89 -3.26
C TYR A 171 -19.35 3.61 -3.41
N GLY A 172 -18.19 3.55 -2.75
CA GLY A 172 -17.26 2.42 -2.85
C GLY A 172 -16.44 2.39 -4.13
N LYS A 173 -16.45 3.46 -4.93
CA LYS A 173 -15.72 3.55 -6.20
C LYS A 173 -14.71 4.71 -6.20
N ALA A 174 -13.80 4.62 -7.16
CA ALA A 174 -12.77 5.63 -7.42
C ALA A 174 -12.86 6.13 -8.87
N SER A 175 -12.42 7.36 -9.09
CA SER A 175 -12.14 7.87 -10.44
C SER A 175 -10.84 7.29 -11.00
N ASN A 176 -10.60 7.51 -12.28
CA ASN A 176 -9.24 7.48 -12.82
C ASN A 176 -8.42 8.63 -12.23
N PHE A 177 -7.09 8.55 -12.36
CA PHE A 177 -6.21 9.68 -12.06
C PHE A 177 -6.38 10.77 -13.11
N VAL A 178 -6.40 12.02 -12.65
CA VAL A 178 -6.39 13.23 -13.48
C VAL A 178 -5.28 14.18 -13.05
N GLU A 179 -4.75 14.95 -13.97
CA GLU A 179 -3.77 15.97 -13.65
C GLU A 179 -4.45 17.30 -13.30
N VAL A 180 -3.95 17.93 -12.23
CA VAL A 180 -4.40 19.25 -11.77
C VAL A 180 -3.21 20.16 -11.55
N ASP A 181 -3.44 21.46 -11.49
CA ASP A 181 -2.38 22.42 -11.13
C ASP A 181 -1.93 22.17 -9.69
N ALA A 182 -0.63 22.28 -9.44
CA ALA A 182 -0.10 22.27 -8.09
C ALA A 182 -0.65 23.45 -7.28
N GLY A 183 -0.69 23.29 -5.96
CA GLY A 183 -1.22 24.31 -5.05
C GLY A 183 -2.73 24.23 -4.83
N LEU A 184 -3.43 23.27 -5.43
CA LEU A 184 -4.86 23.06 -5.16
C LEU A 184 -5.09 22.76 -3.68
N THR A 185 -5.96 23.52 -3.03
CA THR A 185 -6.29 23.41 -1.58
C THR A 185 -7.76 23.18 -1.31
N ALA A 186 -8.60 23.25 -2.32
CA ALA A 186 -10.04 23.09 -2.16
C ALA A 186 -10.66 22.35 -3.34
N LEU A 187 -11.66 21.54 -3.03
CA LEU A 187 -12.47 20.80 -3.98
C LEU A 187 -13.94 21.01 -3.67
N THR A 188 -14.78 20.84 -4.66
CA THR A 188 -16.23 20.81 -4.50
C THR A 188 -16.72 19.40 -4.80
N VAL A 189 -17.49 18.83 -3.88
CA VAL A 189 -18.25 17.59 -4.09
C VAL A 189 -19.70 17.95 -4.28
N THR A 190 -20.31 17.48 -5.37
CA THR A 190 -21.70 17.77 -5.72
C THR A 190 -22.45 16.46 -5.90
N PRO A 191 -23.49 16.18 -5.09
CA PRO A 191 -24.37 15.04 -5.29
C PRO A 191 -25.07 15.12 -6.65
N VAL A 192 -25.06 14.04 -7.42
CA VAL A 192 -25.67 14.02 -8.77
C VAL A 192 -27.19 14.23 -8.73
N ASN A 193 -27.83 13.70 -7.70
CA ASN A 193 -29.29 13.83 -7.51
C ASN A 193 -29.73 15.16 -6.86
N ASN A 194 -28.77 16.00 -6.40
CA ASN A 194 -29.04 17.30 -5.81
C ASN A 194 -27.92 18.30 -6.14
N PRO A 195 -27.84 18.80 -7.39
CA PRO A 195 -26.75 19.66 -7.85
C PRO A 195 -26.60 20.98 -7.12
N GLU A 196 -27.64 21.42 -6.42
CA GLU A 196 -27.61 22.63 -5.60
C GLU A 196 -26.92 22.42 -4.24
N SER A 197 -26.81 21.16 -3.79
CA SER A 197 -26.15 20.79 -2.53
C SER A 197 -24.65 20.60 -2.75
N ARG A 198 -23.93 21.71 -2.91
CA ARG A 198 -22.48 21.70 -3.10
C ARG A 198 -21.75 21.72 -1.77
N ILE A 199 -20.79 20.83 -1.62
CA ILE A 199 -19.97 20.70 -0.42
C ILE A 199 -18.54 21.12 -0.79
N SER A 200 -18.09 22.24 -0.19
CA SER A 200 -16.69 22.67 -0.33
C SER A 200 -15.84 21.95 0.70
N LEU A 201 -14.79 21.29 0.24
CA LEU A 201 -13.86 20.50 1.06
C LEU A 201 -12.45 21.07 0.93
N ASN A 202 -11.83 21.35 2.07
CA ASN A 202 -10.45 21.75 2.12
C ASN A 202 -9.54 20.50 2.14
N ILE A 203 -8.44 20.57 1.42
CA ILE A 203 -7.37 19.57 1.42
C ILE A 203 -6.02 20.26 1.64
N ALA A 204 -5.00 19.54 2.06
CA ALA A 204 -3.65 20.06 2.04
C ALA A 204 -3.23 20.39 0.60
N ALA A 205 -2.42 21.42 0.42
CA ALA A 205 -1.98 21.87 -0.90
C ALA A 205 -1.26 20.72 -1.66
N LEU A 206 -1.74 20.43 -2.86
CA LEU A 206 -1.12 19.40 -3.70
C LEU A 206 0.20 19.91 -4.27
N ALA A 207 1.31 19.26 -3.93
CA ALA A 207 2.62 19.64 -4.44
C ALA A 207 2.82 19.18 -5.89
N ALA A 208 3.60 19.94 -6.66
CA ALA A 208 3.98 19.56 -8.03
C ALA A 208 4.76 18.22 -8.04
N ASN A 209 4.59 17.46 -9.12
CA ASN A 209 5.23 16.16 -9.36
C ASN A 209 4.86 15.07 -8.33
N ARG A 210 3.75 15.25 -7.60
CA ARG A 210 3.22 14.31 -6.62
C ARG A 210 1.94 13.66 -7.10
N ILE A 211 1.65 12.50 -6.51
CA ILE A 211 0.47 11.67 -6.82
C ILE A 211 -0.33 11.48 -5.55
N TYR A 212 -1.64 11.71 -5.64
CA TYR A 212 -2.52 11.71 -4.48
C TYR A 212 -3.80 10.93 -4.72
N THR A 213 -4.37 10.42 -3.65
CA THR A 213 -5.75 9.95 -3.59
C THR A 213 -6.51 10.80 -2.58
N VAL A 214 -7.55 11.49 -3.02
CA VAL A 214 -8.49 12.22 -2.15
C VAL A 214 -9.65 11.31 -1.84
N ILE A 215 -9.83 10.97 -0.58
CA ILE A 215 -10.93 10.14 -0.09
C ILE A 215 -11.97 11.06 0.54
N VAL A 216 -13.18 11.03 0.02
CA VAL A 216 -14.35 11.65 0.66
C VAL A 216 -15.03 10.59 1.51
N LYS A 217 -15.20 10.86 2.80
CA LYS A 217 -15.64 9.91 3.81
C LYS A 217 -16.56 10.55 4.84
N GLY A 218 -17.06 9.75 5.75
CA GLY A 218 -17.92 10.15 6.87
C GLY A 218 -19.35 9.63 6.74
N SER A 219 -19.95 9.30 7.86
CA SER A 219 -21.33 8.79 7.95
C SER A 219 -22.34 9.87 8.35
N THR A 220 -21.94 10.87 9.11
CA THR A 220 -22.78 11.99 9.56
C THR A 220 -22.42 13.26 8.83
N GLU A 221 -21.15 13.57 8.77
CA GLU A 221 -20.60 14.74 8.09
C GLU A 221 -19.62 14.31 7.00
N VAL A 222 -19.57 15.07 5.91
CA VAL A 222 -18.62 14.83 4.83
C VAL A 222 -17.27 15.42 5.20
N SER A 223 -16.24 14.59 5.15
CA SER A 223 -14.85 14.98 5.39
C SER A 223 -13.93 14.38 4.36
N THR A 224 -12.67 14.81 4.36
CA THR A 224 -11.64 14.30 3.44
C THR A 224 -10.48 13.67 4.18
N MET A 225 -9.82 12.74 3.50
CA MET A 225 -8.47 12.31 3.79
C MET A 225 -7.64 12.39 2.52
N LEU A 226 -6.48 13.04 2.60
CA LEU A 226 -5.51 13.10 1.51
C LEU A 226 -4.45 12.02 1.75
N VAL A 227 -4.34 11.10 0.82
CA VAL A 227 -3.32 10.02 0.80
C VAL A 227 -2.26 10.41 -0.21
N THR A 228 -0.98 10.37 0.20
CA THR A 228 0.14 10.61 -0.72
C THR A 228 0.60 9.27 -1.31
N ASN A 229 0.38 9.08 -2.62
CA ASN A 229 0.82 7.87 -3.32
C ASN A 229 2.29 7.96 -3.77
N LYS A 230 2.77 9.15 -4.13
CA LYS A 230 4.17 9.36 -4.54
C LYS A 230 4.59 10.81 -4.39
#